data_8fab0f96abe2c5eb66e39af0b51b8e09
#
_entry.id   8fab0f96abe2c5eb66e39af0b51b8e09
#
_cell.length_a   1.000
_cell.length_b   1.000
_cell.length_c   1.000
_cell.angle_alpha   90.00
_cell.angle_beta   90.00
_cell.angle_gamma   90.00
#
_symmetry.space_group_name_H-M   'P 1'
#
loop_
_entity.id
_entity.type
_entity.pdbx_description
1 polymer ?
#
loop_
_entity_poly.entity_id
_entity_poly.type
_entity_poly.pdbx_seq_one_letter_code
_entity_poly.pdbx_strand_id
1 'polypeptide(L)'
;MAGFASGKRSWAISDRSGLRFPYTEMVREWNGFLVHTSEYEPKQPQLEPKPVGSDPQALWNPRPQPAGAVSLILLTANPFTTVNYLGTTYVNVYSVDHQRSTGDTVRLRGPAQVTSAGSGGADATNLQAFRNIPTFDNVSDIDSATGFTITVGQKKSDGTITTAPGTLTSPENYFFFTSTDTATSGGISGGDAACSAGPVTLKVVSS
;
A
#
# COMPACT_ATOMS: atom_id res chain seq x y z
N MET A 1 77.94 1.73 -20.27
CA MET A 1 77.73 2.34 -18.93
C MET A 1 76.25 2.07 -18.56
N ALA A 2 76.02 1.40 -17.47
CA ALA A 2 74.67 1.20 -16.94
C ALA A 2 74.17 2.59 -16.48
N GLY A 3 73.13 3.11 -17.12
CA GLY A 3 72.50 4.34 -16.69
C GLY A 3 71.71 4.10 -15.42
N PHE A 4 72.06 4.76 -14.34
CA PHE A 4 71.32 4.69 -13.08
C PHE A 4 69.99 5.46 -13.30
N ALA A 5 68.87 4.87 -12.82
CA ALA A 5 67.59 5.54 -12.81
C ALA A 5 67.68 6.83 -11.97
N SER A 6 67.49 7.96 -12.55
CA SER A 6 67.63 9.31 -11.93
C SER A 6 66.29 9.91 -11.47
N GLY A 7 65.37 9.10 -11.01
CA GLY A 7 64.03 9.55 -10.52
C GLY A 7 63.23 10.26 -11.61
N LYS A 8 62.90 11.56 -11.41
CA LYS A 8 62.13 12.34 -12.37
C LYS A 8 62.79 12.44 -13.77
N ARG A 9 64.10 12.23 -13.89
CA ARG A 9 64.83 12.29 -15.15
C ARG A 9 65.10 10.92 -15.74
N SER A 10 64.40 9.89 -15.24
CA SER A 10 64.46 8.54 -15.82
C SER A 10 63.74 8.50 -17.16
N TRP A 11 64.02 7.48 -17.92
CA TRP A 11 63.30 7.18 -19.14
C TRP A 11 62.09 6.30 -18.83
N ALA A 12 60.94 6.57 -19.45
CA ALA A 12 59.76 5.75 -19.42
C ALA A 12 59.40 5.22 -20.81
N ILE A 13 58.63 4.20 -20.87
CA ILE A 13 58.11 3.63 -22.12
C ILE A 13 56.65 4.05 -22.26
N SER A 14 56.28 4.59 -23.44
CA SER A 14 54.92 4.91 -23.76
C SER A 14 54.10 3.63 -23.93
N ASP A 15 52.92 3.56 -23.30
CA ASP A 15 52.02 2.40 -23.41
C ASP A 15 51.38 2.32 -24.82
N ARG A 16 51.42 3.41 -25.61
CA ARG A 16 50.85 3.45 -26.96
C ARG A 16 51.84 3.00 -28.02
N SER A 17 52.99 3.59 -28.07
CA SER A 17 54.01 3.30 -29.09
C SER A 17 55.09 2.32 -28.69
N GLY A 18 55.26 2.06 -27.37
CA GLY A 18 56.36 1.27 -26.87
C GLY A 18 57.74 1.95 -26.94
N LEU A 19 57.79 3.25 -27.36
CA LEU A 19 59.02 4.01 -27.46
C LEU A 19 59.41 4.61 -26.12
N ARG A 20 60.73 4.88 -25.97
CA ARG A 20 61.28 5.45 -24.75
C ARG A 20 61.31 6.97 -24.83
N PHE A 21 60.73 7.62 -23.83
CA PHE A 21 60.65 9.07 -23.68
C PHE A 21 61.14 9.48 -22.27
N PRO A 22 61.57 10.76 -22.09
CA PRO A 22 61.83 11.26 -20.75
C PRO A 22 60.54 11.19 -19.88
N TYR A 23 60.68 10.73 -18.65
CA TYR A 23 59.51 10.60 -17.75
C TYR A 23 58.80 11.92 -17.49
N THR A 24 59.53 13.06 -17.56
CA THR A 24 58.95 14.40 -17.39
C THR A 24 57.99 14.83 -18.49
N GLU A 25 58.04 14.17 -19.64
CA GLU A 25 57.16 14.45 -20.81
C GLU A 25 56.03 13.45 -20.95
N MET A 26 55.90 12.54 -19.98
CA MET A 26 54.83 11.55 -19.96
C MET A 26 53.60 12.11 -19.30
N VAL A 27 52.43 11.87 -19.92
CA VAL A 27 51.11 12.27 -19.44
C VAL A 27 50.20 11.05 -19.33
N ARG A 28 49.35 11.05 -18.35
CA ARG A 28 48.35 9.98 -18.20
C ARG A 28 47.08 10.34 -18.98
N GLU A 29 46.65 9.45 -19.85
CA GLU A 29 45.39 9.55 -20.59
C GLU A 29 44.18 9.19 -19.73
N TRP A 30 42.99 9.49 -20.24
CA TRP A 30 41.69 9.19 -19.62
C TRP A 30 41.43 7.69 -19.41
N ASN A 31 42.05 6.83 -20.24
CA ASN A 31 41.98 5.36 -20.15
C ASN A 31 42.98 4.77 -19.14
N GLY A 32 43.85 5.62 -18.57
CA GLY A 32 44.87 5.23 -17.61
C GLY A 32 46.26 4.97 -18.20
N PHE A 33 46.42 5.01 -19.53
CA PHE A 33 47.71 4.83 -20.20
C PHE A 33 48.65 5.96 -19.90
N LEU A 34 49.95 5.63 -19.77
CA LEU A 34 51.00 6.59 -19.63
C LEU A 34 51.65 6.79 -21.01
N VAL A 35 51.44 7.94 -21.63
CA VAL A 35 51.90 8.22 -23.00
C VAL A 35 52.74 9.48 -23.04
N HIS A 36 53.50 9.62 -24.10
CA HIS A 36 54.23 10.90 -24.34
C HIS A 36 53.23 11.99 -24.77
N THR A 37 53.55 13.26 -24.47
CA THR A 37 52.69 14.42 -24.81
C THR A 37 52.33 14.52 -26.29
N SER A 38 53.21 14.06 -27.20
CA SER A 38 52.93 14.01 -28.64
C SER A 38 51.92 12.96 -29.06
N GLU A 39 51.72 11.97 -28.21
CA GLU A 39 50.79 10.83 -28.45
C GLU A 39 49.49 10.96 -27.65
N TYR A 40 49.36 12.03 -26.89
CA TYR A 40 48.21 12.25 -26.01
C TYR A 40 46.93 12.49 -26.81
N GLU A 41 45.90 11.72 -26.49
CA GLU A 41 44.55 11.90 -27.00
C GLU A 41 43.59 12.31 -25.89
N PRO A 42 42.88 13.44 -26.06
CA PRO A 42 41.82 13.80 -25.11
C PRO A 42 40.64 12.82 -25.21
N LYS A 43 39.93 12.64 -24.11
CA LYS A 43 38.73 11.84 -24.10
C LYS A 43 37.69 12.40 -25.08
N GLN A 44 37.16 11.52 -25.92
CA GLN A 44 36.11 11.89 -26.86
C GLN A 44 34.83 12.33 -26.09
N PRO A 45 34.24 13.48 -26.45
CA PRO A 45 33.04 13.99 -25.77
C PRO A 45 31.86 13.02 -25.79
N GLN A 46 31.81 12.14 -26.78
CA GLN A 46 30.76 11.13 -26.88
C GLN A 46 30.83 10.06 -25.79
N LEU A 47 31.99 9.85 -25.17
CA LEU A 47 32.21 8.92 -24.08
C LEU A 47 31.80 9.51 -22.71
N GLU A 48 31.47 10.79 -22.67
CA GLU A 48 30.91 11.41 -21.48
C GLU A 48 29.40 11.37 -21.57
N PRO A 49 28.72 10.82 -20.55
CA PRO A 49 27.28 10.87 -20.54
C PRO A 49 26.85 12.34 -20.58
N LYS A 50 25.99 12.68 -21.55
CA LYS A 50 25.41 14.02 -21.59
C LYS A 50 24.75 14.31 -20.25
N PRO A 51 24.97 15.48 -19.63
CA PRO A 51 24.22 15.84 -18.45
C PRO A 51 22.75 15.84 -18.84
N VAL A 52 22.01 14.85 -18.32
CA VAL A 52 20.56 14.83 -18.45
C VAL A 52 20.07 15.98 -17.59
N GLY A 53 19.43 16.99 -18.22
CA GLY A 53 18.79 18.05 -17.47
C GLY A 53 17.88 17.42 -16.42
N SER A 54 17.99 17.85 -15.18
CA SER A 54 17.11 17.34 -14.12
C SER A 54 15.67 17.63 -14.53
N ASP A 55 14.88 16.59 -14.71
CA ASP A 55 13.45 16.73 -14.85
C ASP A 55 12.90 17.26 -13.52
N PRO A 56 12.34 18.49 -13.45
CA PRO A 56 11.81 19.02 -12.21
C PRO A 56 10.61 18.21 -11.67
N GLN A 57 10.04 17.34 -12.48
CA GLN A 57 8.96 16.43 -12.08
C GLN A 57 9.48 15.05 -11.65
N ALA A 58 10.72 14.72 -11.95
CA ALA A 58 11.30 13.45 -11.55
C ALA A 58 11.73 13.48 -10.08
N LEU A 59 11.25 12.55 -9.32
CA LEU A 59 11.71 12.34 -7.95
C LEU A 59 13.10 11.69 -7.97
N TRP A 60 14.06 12.28 -7.28
CA TRP A 60 15.43 11.74 -7.18
C TRP A 60 15.45 10.32 -6.59
N ASN A 61 14.64 10.08 -5.57
CA ASN A 61 14.42 8.78 -4.95
C ASN A 61 12.93 8.55 -4.78
N PRO A 62 12.22 8.09 -5.81
CA PRO A 62 10.81 7.81 -5.67
C PRO A 62 10.60 6.69 -4.65
N ARG A 63 9.95 7.03 -3.57
CA ARG A 63 9.40 6.08 -2.61
C ARG A 63 7.89 6.22 -2.63
N PRO A 64 7.22 5.65 -3.65
CA PRO A 64 5.77 5.69 -3.67
C PRO A 64 5.28 5.02 -2.39
N GLN A 65 4.33 5.66 -1.75
CA GLN A 65 3.61 5.01 -0.67
C GLN A 65 3.09 3.69 -1.25
N PRO A 66 3.41 2.55 -0.65
CA PRO A 66 2.83 1.30 -1.10
C PRO A 66 1.31 1.52 -1.12
N ALA A 67 0.67 1.23 -2.24
CA ALA A 67 -0.78 1.24 -2.33
C ALA A 67 -1.26 0.45 -1.12
N GLY A 68 -1.90 1.13 -0.17
CA GLY A 68 -2.25 0.54 1.10
C GLY A 68 -3.03 -0.72 0.79
N ALA A 69 -2.42 -1.87 1.04
CA ALA A 69 -3.16 -3.11 0.98
C ALA A 69 -4.36 -2.88 1.87
N VAL A 70 -5.57 -3.00 1.31
CA VAL A 70 -6.81 -2.81 2.07
C VAL A 70 -6.76 -3.80 3.21
N SER A 71 -6.27 -3.36 4.35
CA SER A 71 -6.01 -4.21 5.49
C SER A 71 -7.33 -4.60 6.15
N LEU A 72 -7.35 -5.77 6.75
CA LEU A 72 -8.44 -6.17 7.62
C LEU A 72 -8.39 -5.26 8.86
N ILE A 73 -9.46 -4.50 9.09
CA ILE A 73 -9.58 -3.61 10.26
C ILE A 73 -10.50 -4.29 11.27
N LEU A 74 -10.02 -4.40 12.51
CA LEU A 74 -10.85 -4.84 13.63
C LEU A 74 -11.74 -3.65 14.05
N LEU A 75 -13.04 -3.88 14.07
CA LEU A 75 -14.03 -2.89 14.50
C LEU A 75 -14.21 -2.94 16.02
N THR A 76 -14.71 -1.84 16.57
CA THR A 76 -15.11 -1.77 17.97
C THR A 76 -16.32 -2.68 18.27
N ALA A 77 -16.64 -2.92 19.53
CA ALA A 77 -17.87 -3.61 19.89
C ALA A 77 -19.09 -2.83 19.39
N ASN A 78 -20.10 -3.53 18.89
CA ASN A 78 -21.34 -2.96 18.32
C ASN A 78 -21.09 -1.86 17.28
N PRO A 79 -20.32 -2.14 16.23
CA PRO A 79 -19.91 -1.11 15.27
C PRO A 79 -21.02 -0.71 14.29
N PHE A 80 -22.11 -1.47 14.23
CA PHE A 80 -23.20 -1.30 13.28
C PHE A 80 -24.35 -0.50 13.88
N THR A 81 -24.98 0.34 13.05
CA THR A 81 -26.20 1.05 13.42
C THR A 81 -27.13 1.08 12.22
N THR A 82 -28.36 0.60 12.41
CA THR A 82 -29.38 0.60 11.35
C THR A 82 -29.97 1.99 11.15
N VAL A 83 -30.31 2.31 9.92
CA VAL A 83 -31.07 3.51 9.56
C VAL A 83 -32.11 3.11 8.52
N ASN A 84 -33.38 3.42 8.79
CA ASN A 84 -34.45 3.23 7.82
C ASN A 84 -34.81 4.58 7.19
N TYR A 85 -34.67 4.66 5.86
CA TYR A 85 -35.04 5.85 5.11
C TYR A 85 -35.78 5.47 3.85
N LEU A 86 -37.00 5.96 3.72
CA LEU A 86 -37.93 5.67 2.60
C LEU A 86 -38.09 4.17 2.30
N GLY A 87 -38.17 3.33 3.34
CA GLY A 87 -38.33 1.88 3.20
C GLY A 87 -37.03 1.12 2.85
N THR A 88 -35.93 1.82 2.74
CA THR A 88 -34.59 1.20 2.51
C THR A 88 -33.80 1.21 3.80
N THR A 89 -33.26 0.07 4.13
CA THR A 89 -32.36 -0.09 5.29
C THR A 89 -30.92 0.19 4.90
N TYR A 90 -30.33 1.11 5.63
CA TYR A 90 -28.91 1.40 5.57
C TYR A 90 -28.25 0.92 6.87
N VAL A 91 -27.07 0.39 6.76
CA VAL A 91 -26.26 0.02 7.92
C VAL A 91 -25.02 0.88 7.95
N ASN A 92 -24.93 1.77 8.95
CA ASN A 92 -23.73 2.53 9.24
C ASN A 92 -22.75 1.66 9.99
N VAL A 93 -21.49 1.75 9.62
CA VAL A 93 -20.38 1.03 10.25
C VAL A 93 -19.41 2.05 10.85
N TYR A 94 -19.17 1.95 12.13
CA TYR A 94 -18.14 2.76 12.79
C TYR A 94 -16.79 2.08 12.70
N SER A 95 -15.85 2.73 12.06
CA SER A 95 -14.49 2.25 11.84
C SER A 95 -13.55 3.44 11.79
N VAL A 96 -12.81 3.66 12.87
CA VAL A 96 -11.91 4.82 13.01
C VAL A 96 -10.85 4.78 11.92
N ASP A 97 -10.67 5.90 11.22
CA ASP A 97 -9.64 6.11 10.19
C ASP A 97 -9.53 4.95 9.19
N HIS A 98 -10.66 4.56 8.63
CA HIS A 98 -10.77 3.35 7.80
C HIS A 98 -10.07 3.46 6.44
N GLN A 99 -9.63 4.63 6.01
CA GLN A 99 -8.89 4.91 4.75
C GLN A 99 -9.57 4.33 3.48
N ARG A 100 -10.89 4.16 3.49
CA ARG A 100 -11.67 3.63 2.38
C ARG A 100 -12.31 4.75 1.60
N SER A 101 -12.61 4.47 0.33
CA SER A 101 -13.26 5.39 -0.58
C SER A 101 -14.68 4.92 -0.91
N THR A 102 -15.56 5.88 -1.24
CA THR A 102 -16.88 5.54 -1.76
C THR A 102 -16.76 4.73 -3.04
N GLY A 103 -17.48 3.62 -3.11
CA GLY A 103 -17.40 2.66 -4.20
C GLY A 103 -16.54 1.43 -3.90
N ASP A 104 -15.77 1.43 -2.81
CA ASP A 104 -15.02 0.25 -2.40
C ASP A 104 -15.97 -0.90 -2.02
N THR A 105 -15.52 -2.14 -2.25
CA THR A 105 -16.24 -3.33 -1.82
C THR A 105 -15.62 -3.85 -0.53
N VAL A 106 -16.43 -3.90 0.52
CA VAL A 106 -16.02 -4.31 1.87
C VAL A 106 -16.80 -5.54 2.30
N ARG A 107 -16.10 -6.53 2.77
CA ARG A 107 -16.68 -7.67 3.45
C ARG A 107 -16.55 -7.50 4.96
N LEU A 108 -17.67 -7.65 5.64
CA LEU A 108 -17.77 -7.66 7.09
C LEU A 108 -17.73 -9.12 7.57
N ARG A 109 -17.01 -9.38 8.64
CA ARG A 109 -16.87 -10.72 9.22
C ARG A 109 -17.09 -10.63 10.71
N GLY A 110 -17.96 -11.49 11.22
CA GLY A 110 -18.17 -11.64 12.65
C GLY A 110 -17.08 -12.50 13.32
N PRO A 111 -17.09 -12.57 14.65
CA PRO A 111 -16.23 -13.48 15.39
C PRO A 111 -16.57 -14.93 15.03
N ALA A 112 -15.56 -15.77 14.98
CA ALA A 112 -15.79 -17.21 14.93
C ALA A 112 -16.51 -17.61 16.23
N GLN A 113 -17.79 -17.94 16.16
CA GLN A 113 -18.46 -18.55 17.30
C GLN A 113 -17.88 -19.95 17.47
N VAL A 114 -17.14 -20.13 18.53
CA VAL A 114 -16.80 -21.46 19.03
C VAL A 114 -18.05 -21.98 19.73
N THR A 115 -18.93 -22.64 19.00
CA THR A 115 -19.96 -23.43 19.66
C THR A 115 -19.22 -24.53 20.39
N SER A 116 -19.45 -24.60 21.70
CA SER A 116 -19.01 -25.71 22.54
C SER A 116 -19.31 -26.99 21.81
N ALA A 117 -18.32 -27.85 21.62
CA ALA A 117 -18.44 -29.10 20.95
C ALA A 117 -19.43 -30.01 21.72
N GLY A 118 -20.67 -29.88 21.35
CA GLY A 118 -21.67 -30.93 21.61
C GLY A 118 -21.57 -31.89 20.43
N SER A 119 -20.86 -32.96 20.63
CA SER A 119 -20.99 -34.24 19.94
C SER A 119 -21.30 -34.22 18.44
N GLY A 120 -20.30 -33.90 17.63
CA GLY A 120 -20.36 -33.97 16.18
C GLY A 120 -19.19 -33.21 15.61
N GLY A 121 -18.24 -33.92 15.03
CA GLY A 121 -17.03 -33.34 14.48
C GLY A 121 -17.35 -32.12 13.63
N ALA A 122 -16.60 -31.06 13.84
CA ALA A 122 -16.68 -29.84 13.06
C ALA A 122 -16.37 -30.17 11.60
N ASP A 123 -17.41 -30.36 10.81
CA ASP A 123 -17.31 -30.50 9.38
C ASP A 123 -16.90 -29.13 8.80
N ALA A 124 -15.86 -29.12 7.98
CA ALA A 124 -15.33 -27.91 7.37
C ALA A 124 -16.39 -27.12 6.59
N THR A 125 -17.49 -27.74 6.21
CA THR A 125 -18.66 -27.11 5.59
C THR A 125 -19.45 -26.23 6.55
N ASN A 126 -19.40 -26.49 7.85
CA ASN A 126 -20.11 -25.70 8.86
C ASN A 126 -19.30 -24.49 9.38
N LEU A 127 -18.05 -24.37 9.03
CA LEU A 127 -17.26 -23.18 9.40
C LEU A 127 -17.83 -21.85 8.87
N GLN A 128 -18.66 -21.90 7.84
CA GLN A 128 -19.36 -20.69 7.35
C GLN A 128 -20.54 -20.30 8.24
N ALA A 129 -21.21 -21.25 8.86
CA ALA A 129 -22.33 -21.00 9.79
C ALA A 129 -21.88 -20.34 11.10
N PHE A 130 -20.60 -20.40 11.42
CA PHE A 130 -20.01 -19.82 12.63
C PHE A 130 -19.49 -18.39 12.47
N ARG A 131 -19.67 -17.78 11.33
CA ARG A 131 -19.16 -16.44 11.02
C ARG A 131 -20.23 -15.36 10.96
N ASN A 132 -21.43 -15.67 11.42
CA ASN A 132 -22.53 -14.73 11.31
C ASN A 132 -22.43 -13.66 12.41
N ILE A 133 -22.45 -12.42 11.98
CA ILE A 133 -22.74 -11.29 12.86
C ILE A 133 -24.17 -11.50 13.38
N PRO A 134 -24.41 -11.39 14.70
CA PRO A 134 -25.74 -11.61 15.27
C PRO A 134 -26.77 -10.71 14.60
N THR A 135 -27.96 -11.24 14.38
CA THR A 135 -29.11 -10.47 13.86
C THR A 135 -29.46 -9.34 14.81
N PHE A 136 -29.60 -8.13 14.29
CA PHE A 136 -30.05 -6.99 15.05
C PHE A 136 -31.03 -6.16 14.20
N ASP A 137 -32.08 -5.63 14.81
CA ASP A 137 -33.15 -4.85 14.15
C ASP A 137 -33.70 -5.52 12.89
N ASN A 138 -33.81 -6.84 12.89
CA ASN A 138 -34.23 -7.68 11.76
C ASN A 138 -33.26 -7.70 10.57
N VAL A 139 -32.04 -7.19 10.74
CA VAL A 139 -30.98 -7.28 9.74
C VAL A 139 -30.10 -8.47 10.06
N SER A 140 -30.03 -9.46 9.17
CA SER A 140 -29.34 -10.73 9.40
C SER A 140 -28.18 -10.96 8.44
N ASP A 141 -28.22 -10.42 7.25
CA ASP A 141 -27.27 -10.73 6.17
C ASP A 141 -26.16 -9.68 6.05
N ILE A 142 -25.43 -9.46 7.15
CA ILE A 142 -24.30 -8.52 7.15
C ILE A 142 -22.98 -9.20 6.70
N ASP A 143 -22.80 -10.51 6.97
CA ASP A 143 -21.63 -11.25 6.47
C ASP A 143 -21.90 -11.80 5.07
N SER A 144 -21.91 -10.94 4.07
CA SER A 144 -22.03 -11.35 2.67
C SER A 144 -20.71 -11.83 2.10
N ALA A 145 -20.72 -13.01 1.47
CA ALA A 145 -19.53 -13.56 0.82
C ALA A 145 -18.99 -12.66 -0.32
N THR A 146 -19.88 -11.90 -0.95
CA THR A 146 -19.54 -10.97 -2.04
C THR A 146 -19.16 -9.58 -1.53
N GLY A 147 -19.41 -9.28 -0.25
CA GLY A 147 -19.21 -7.97 0.34
C GLY A 147 -20.28 -6.96 -0.09
N PHE A 148 -20.14 -5.76 0.41
CA PHE A 148 -21.02 -4.61 0.13
C PHE A 148 -20.24 -3.49 -0.51
N THR A 149 -20.83 -2.82 -1.49
CA THR A 149 -20.33 -1.55 -1.99
C THR A 149 -20.67 -0.47 -0.97
N ILE A 150 -19.67 0.26 -0.52
CA ILE A 150 -19.81 1.23 0.56
C ILE A 150 -19.85 2.66 0.05
N THR A 151 -20.47 3.52 0.86
CA THR A 151 -20.36 4.97 0.75
C THR A 151 -19.74 5.51 2.04
N VAL A 152 -18.73 6.37 1.90
CA VAL A 152 -18.06 7.00 3.05
C VAL A 152 -18.95 8.06 3.66
N GLY A 153 -19.04 8.07 4.98
CA GLY A 153 -19.89 8.95 5.77
C GLY A 153 -20.93 8.21 6.58
N GLN A 154 -21.69 8.94 7.37
CA GLN A 154 -22.79 8.41 8.18
C GLN A 154 -24.15 8.79 7.56
N LYS A 155 -24.96 7.80 7.25
CA LYS A 155 -26.35 7.99 6.80
C LYS A 155 -27.24 8.32 7.98
N LYS A 156 -28.04 9.39 7.88
CA LYS A 156 -29.01 9.79 8.90
C LYS A 156 -30.42 9.38 8.53
N SER A 157 -31.32 9.40 9.52
CA SER A 157 -32.75 9.06 9.34
C SER A 157 -33.52 10.06 8.46
N ASP A 158 -33.01 11.27 8.31
CA ASP A 158 -33.52 12.29 7.41
C ASP A 158 -33.07 12.13 5.95
N GLY A 159 -32.25 11.11 5.69
CA GLY A 159 -31.68 10.82 4.38
C GLY A 159 -30.42 11.58 4.05
N THR A 160 -29.95 12.46 4.92
CA THR A 160 -28.68 13.18 4.72
C THR A 160 -27.47 12.28 5.02
N ILE A 161 -26.34 12.64 4.42
CA ILE A 161 -25.05 11.98 4.70
C ILE A 161 -24.16 13.00 5.40
N THR A 162 -23.65 12.66 6.57
CA THR A 162 -22.68 13.52 7.25
C THR A 162 -21.32 13.38 6.58
N THR A 163 -20.84 14.49 6.04
CA THR A 163 -19.54 14.55 5.32
C THR A 163 -18.56 15.53 5.97
N ALA A 164 -18.91 16.13 7.12
CA ALA A 164 -18.10 17.15 7.74
C ALA A 164 -16.93 16.55 8.55
N PRO A 165 -15.68 16.98 8.33
CA PRO A 165 -14.52 16.55 9.12
C PRO A 165 -14.57 17.20 10.53
N GLY A 166 -14.01 16.53 11.52
CA GLY A 166 -13.63 17.16 12.78
C GLY A 166 -14.50 16.88 14.01
N THR A 167 -15.46 15.95 13.95
CA THR A 167 -16.23 15.48 15.11
C THR A 167 -16.14 13.95 15.20
N LEU A 168 -16.62 13.35 16.29
CA LEU A 168 -16.79 11.88 16.41
C LEU A 168 -17.66 11.28 15.28
N THR A 169 -18.36 12.15 14.53
CA THR A 169 -19.16 11.83 13.33
C THR A 169 -18.40 12.14 12.04
N SER A 170 -17.10 12.19 12.07
CA SER A 170 -16.24 12.44 10.92
C SER A 170 -16.47 11.38 9.83
N PRO A 171 -16.59 11.77 8.55
CA PRO A 171 -16.84 10.81 7.46
C PRO A 171 -15.75 9.76 7.37
N GLU A 172 -14.53 10.09 7.78
CA GLU A 172 -13.39 9.16 7.85
C GLU A 172 -13.57 8.05 8.89
N ASN A 173 -14.52 8.20 9.82
CA ASN A 173 -14.80 7.21 10.86
C ASN A 173 -16.07 6.39 10.60
N TYR A 174 -16.76 6.66 9.50
CA TYR A 174 -17.97 5.96 9.14
C TYR A 174 -18.03 5.63 7.66
N PHE A 175 -18.55 4.49 7.36
CA PHE A 175 -19.08 4.18 6.04
C PHE A 175 -20.42 3.45 6.21
N PHE A 176 -21.23 3.46 5.17
CA PHE A 176 -22.50 2.74 5.18
C PHE A 176 -22.70 1.97 3.89
N PHE A 177 -23.59 1.00 3.97
CA PHE A 177 -24.06 0.23 2.82
C PHE A 177 -25.57 0.01 2.91
N THR A 178 -26.18 -0.43 1.84
CA THR A 178 -27.60 -0.78 1.79
C THR A 178 -27.76 -2.26 2.12
N SER A 179 -28.60 -2.57 3.08
CA SER A 179 -29.02 -3.94 3.39
C SER A 179 -30.20 -4.36 2.51
N THR A 180 -30.27 -5.64 2.21
CA THR A 180 -31.46 -6.25 1.56
C THR A 180 -32.58 -6.51 2.56
N ASP A 181 -32.24 -6.62 3.83
CA ASP A 181 -33.20 -6.82 4.91
C ASP A 181 -33.86 -5.49 5.32
N THR A 182 -35.07 -5.56 5.81
CA THR A 182 -35.81 -4.38 6.27
C THR A 182 -35.67 -4.24 7.78
N ALA A 183 -35.03 -3.16 8.23
CA ALA A 183 -34.93 -2.84 9.64
C ALA A 183 -36.32 -2.54 10.23
N THR A 184 -36.60 -3.08 11.41
CA THR A 184 -37.90 -2.90 12.09
C THR A 184 -38.04 -1.51 12.67
N SER A 185 -37.01 -0.98 13.30
CA SER A 185 -37.07 0.27 14.06
C SER A 185 -36.15 1.35 13.54
N GLY A 186 -34.94 1.00 13.10
CA GLY A 186 -33.86 1.93 12.84
C GLY A 186 -33.22 2.47 14.12
N GLY A 187 -31.96 2.86 14.04
CA GLY A 187 -31.20 3.36 15.19
C GLY A 187 -30.72 2.30 16.17
N ILE A 188 -30.88 1.02 15.85
CA ILE A 188 -30.46 -0.09 16.70
C ILE A 188 -29.00 -0.43 16.38
N SER A 189 -28.19 -0.53 17.43
CA SER A 189 -26.79 -0.95 17.33
C SER A 189 -26.67 -2.48 17.35
N GLY A 190 -25.65 -3.00 16.68
CA GLY A 190 -25.42 -4.44 16.59
C GLY A 190 -23.97 -4.82 16.32
N GLY A 191 -23.75 -6.14 16.31
CA GLY A 191 -22.45 -6.73 16.07
C GLY A 191 -21.87 -7.47 17.28
N ASP A 192 -22.30 -7.13 18.47
CA ASP A 192 -22.06 -7.72 19.82
C ASP A 192 -20.58 -7.94 20.17
N ALA A 193 -19.82 -8.53 19.32
CA ALA A 193 -18.41 -8.82 19.52
C ALA A 193 -17.54 -8.10 18.49
N ALA A 194 -16.23 -8.25 18.63
CA ALA A 194 -15.28 -7.69 17.70
C ALA A 194 -15.48 -8.24 16.29
N CYS A 195 -16.10 -7.43 15.43
CA CYS A 195 -16.23 -7.70 14.00
C CYS A 195 -15.03 -7.15 13.24
N SER A 196 -14.87 -7.59 12.02
CA SER A 196 -13.81 -7.07 11.15
C SER A 196 -14.36 -6.62 9.80
N ALA A 197 -13.76 -5.56 9.28
CA ALA A 197 -14.04 -5.05 7.94
C ALA A 197 -12.79 -5.20 7.07
N GLY A 198 -12.90 -5.78 5.90
CA GLY A 198 -11.76 -6.04 5.04
C GLY A 198 -12.13 -6.30 3.60
N PRO A 199 -11.16 -6.65 2.77
CA PRO A 199 -11.40 -7.01 1.38
C PRO A 199 -12.23 -8.30 1.29
N VAL A 200 -12.92 -8.50 0.17
CA VAL A 200 -13.72 -9.71 -0.09
C VAL A 200 -12.82 -10.95 -0.06
N THR A 201 -11.67 -10.88 -0.71
CA THR A 201 -10.70 -11.96 -0.77
C THR A 201 -9.47 -11.62 0.06
N LEU A 202 -9.13 -12.46 1.02
CA LEU A 202 -7.86 -12.36 1.74
C LEU A 202 -6.83 -13.24 1.03
N LYS A 203 -5.77 -12.63 0.52
CA LYS A 203 -4.60 -13.37 0.04
C LYS A 203 -3.67 -13.62 1.22
N VAL A 204 -3.40 -14.87 1.52
CA VAL A 204 -2.30 -15.24 2.40
C VAL A 204 -1.02 -15.03 1.61
N VAL A 205 -0.21 -14.06 2.02
CA VAL A 205 1.14 -13.92 1.48
C VAL A 205 1.97 -14.99 2.18
N SER A 206 2.27 -16.08 1.47
CA SER A 206 3.26 -17.03 1.92
C SER A 206 4.62 -16.34 1.91
N SER A 207 5.21 -16.19 3.08
CA SER A 207 6.61 -15.74 3.27
C SER A 207 7.60 -16.73 2.70
#